data_eb118a01539744065c718de0b7fdcb59
#
_entry.id   eb118a01539744065c718de0b7fdcb59
#
_cell.length_a   1.000
_cell.length_b   1.000
_cell.length_c   1.000
_cell.angle_alpha   90.00
_cell.angle_beta   90.00
_cell.angle_gamma   90.00
#
_symmetry.space_group_name_H-M   'P 1'
#
loop_
_entity.id
_entity.type
_entity.pdbx_description
1 polymer ?
#
loop_
_entity_poly.entity_id
_entity_poly.type
_entity_poly.pdbx_seq_one_letter_code
_entity_poly.pdbx_strand_id
1 'polypeptide(L)' 'MTTTAEIISIGDELLYGQTLDTNAHWISHKLDEYNIKVFQRTTIGDDVDQILNAFATAAERVD' A
#
# COMPACT_ATOMS: atom_id res chain seq x y z
N MET A 1 13.73 11.02 13.57
CA MET A 1 12.90 9.82 13.31
C MET A 1 12.29 9.88 11.95
N THR A 2 12.23 8.76 11.26
CA THR A 2 11.61 8.68 9.94
C THR A 2 10.17 8.21 10.09
N THR A 3 9.22 8.96 9.56
CA THR A 3 7.85 8.53 9.48
C THR A 3 7.73 7.42 8.44
N THR A 4 7.03 6.36 8.77
CA THR A 4 6.83 5.22 7.87
C THR A 4 5.39 5.12 7.44
N ALA A 5 5.18 4.55 6.25
CA ALA A 5 3.86 4.37 5.67
C ALA A 5 3.79 3.03 4.93
N GLU A 6 2.59 2.54 4.78
CA GLU A 6 2.31 1.39 3.92
C GLU A 6 1.28 1.80 2.87
N ILE A 7 1.50 1.36 1.63
CA ILE A 7 0.55 1.59 0.54
C ILE A 7 -0.21 0.29 0.32
N ILE A 8 -1.54 0.37 0.38
CA ILE A 8 -2.40 -0.78 0.13
C ILE A 8 -3.19 -0.50 -1.14
N SER A 9 -2.95 -1.31 -2.16
CA SER A 9 -3.67 -1.22 -3.43
C SER A 9 -4.76 -2.28 -3.46
N ILE A 10 -5.97 -1.89 -3.80
CA ILE A 10 -7.14 -2.77 -3.76
C ILE A 10 -7.71 -2.90 -5.17
N GLY A 11 -7.85 -4.12 -5.63
CA GLY A 11 -8.45 -4.39 -6.93
C GLY A 11 -8.00 -5.73 -7.46
N ASP A 12 -8.94 -6.54 -7.95
CA ASP A 12 -8.63 -7.86 -8.49
C ASP A 12 -7.71 -7.75 -9.71
N GLU A 13 -7.92 -6.73 -10.55
CA GLU A 13 -7.09 -6.50 -11.73
C GLU A 13 -5.64 -6.21 -11.36
N LEU A 14 -5.40 -5.56 -10.24
CA LEU A 14 -4.05 -5.29 -9.74
C LEU A 14 -3.42 -6.55 -9.15
N LEU A 15 -4.22 -7.30 -8.39
CA LEU A 15 -3.75 -8.52 -7.73
C LEU A 15 -3.33 -9.58 -8.75
N TYR A 16 -4.10 -9.75 -9.83
CA TYR A 16 -3.82 -10.76 -10.83
C TYR A 16 -2.90 -10.28 -11.95
N GLY A 17 -2.40 -9.05 -11.85
CA GLY A 17 -1.46 -8.53 -12.83
C GLY A 17 -2.09 -8.10 -14.15
N GLN A 18 -3.41 -7.91 -14.20
CA GLN A 18 -4.10 -7.46 -15.40
C GLN A 18 -3.83 -5.97 -15.69
N THR A 19 -3.46 -5.22 -14.67
CA THR A 19 -3.17 -3.79 -14.77
C THR A 19 -1.97 -3.47 -13.90
N LEU A 20 -1.09 -2.59 -14.37
CA LEU A 20 0.05 -2.12 -13.58
C LEU A 20 -0.42 -1.10 -12.55
N ASP A 21 0.13 -1.20 -11.34
CA ASP A 21 -0.19 -0.26 -10.26
C ASP A 21 0.73 0.96 -10.34
N THR A 22 0.47 1.83 -11.31
CA THR A 22 1.25 3.06 -11.49
C THR A 22 0.97 4.08 -10.39
N ASN A 23 -0.22 4.04 -9.80
CA ASN A 23 -0.57 4.95 -8.71
C ASN A 23 0.26 4.69 -7.46
N ALA A 24 0.44 3.43 -7.07
CA ALA A 24 1.28 3.09 -5.92
C ALA A 24 2.73 3.53 -6.14
N HIS A 25 3.24 3.37 -7.35
CA HIS A 25 4.57 3.81 -7.71
C HIS A 25 4.71 5.33 -7.56
N TRP A 26 3.74 6.08 -8.11
CA TRP A 26 3.73 7.55 -8.03
C TRP A 26 3.63 8.03 -6.58
N ILE A 27 2.72 7.41 -5.79
CA ILE A 27 2.54 7.78 -4.39
C ILE A 27 3.83 7.52 -3.60
N SER A 28 4.50 6.40 -3.85
CA SER A 28 5.78 6.09 -3.18
C SER A 28 6.82 7.18 -3.41
N HIS A 29 6.93 7.66 -4.65
CA HIS A 29 7.85 8.74 -4.98
C HIS A 29 7.48 10.04 -4.29
N LYS A 30 6.19 10.38 -4.25
CA LYS A 30 5.73 11.60 -3.59
C LYS A 30 5.98 11.57 -2.09
N LEU A 31 5.73 10.43 -1.45
CA LEU A 31 5.99 10.30 -0.02
C LEU A 31 7.47 10.45 0.29
N ASP A 32 8.34 9.91 -0.57
CA ASP A 32 9.78 10.04 -0.40
C ASP A 32 10.23 11.51 -0.44
N GLU A 33 9.61 12.33 -1.29
CA GLU A 33 9.89 13.78 -1.34
C GLU A 33 9.59 14.47 -0.02
N TYR A 34 8.66 13.94 0.78
CA TYR A 34 8.29 14.47 2.08
C TYR A 34 8.99 13.76 3.25
N ASN A 35 10.01 12.95 2.96
CA ASN A 35 10.74 12.16 3.95
C ASN A 35 9.86 11.14 4.68
N ILE A 36 8.84 10.64 4.00
CA ILE A 36 8.01 9.55 4.51
C ILE A 36 8.45 8.28 3.80
N LYS A 37 8.98 7.33 4.56
CA LYS A 37 9.49 6.09 4.01
C LYS A 37 8.36 5.09 3.80
N VAL A 38 8.22 4.58 2.58
CA VAL A 38 7.30 3.48 2.32
C VAL A 38 7.94 2.20 2.80
N PHE A 39 7.42 1.67 3.89
CA PHE A 39 7.91 0.45 4.51
C PHE A 39 7.51 -0.79 3.71
N GLN A 40 6.29 -0.78 3.18
CA GLN A 40 5.78 -1.91 2.43
C GLN A 40 4.66 -1.48 1.47
N ARG A 41 4.58 -2.16 0.35
CA ARG A 41 3.47 -2.05 -0.60
C ARG A 41 2.76 -3.39 -0.63
N THR A 42 1.44 -3.36 -0.47
CA THR A 42 0.60 -4.56 -0.40
C THR A 42 -0.49 -4.44 -1.46
N THR A 43 -0.70 -5.49 -2.24
CA THR A 43 -1.79 -5.54 -3.22
C THR A 43 -2.76 -6.65 -2.82
N ILE A 44 -4.04 -6.32 -2.75
CA ILE A 44 -5.08 -7.27 -2.36
C ILE A 44 -6.26 -7.19 -3.31
N GLY A 45 -7.05 -8.26 -3.34
CA GLY A 45 -8.27 -8.29 -4.11
C GLY A 45 -9.39 -7.49 -3.43
N ASP A 46 -10.49 -7.33 -4.15
CA ASP A 46 -11.66 -6.60 -3.64
C ASP A 46 -12.52 -7.53 -2.77
N ASP A 47 -12.01 -7.80 -1.57
CA ASP A 47 -12.63 -8.67 -0.57
C ASP A 47 -12.59 -7.97 0.79
N VAL A 48 -13.74 -7.83 1.43
CA VAL A 48 -13.87 -7.06 2.67
C VAL A 48 -12.96 -7.60 3.76
N ASP A 49 -12.90 -8.91 3.93
CA ASP A 49 -12.07 -9.52 5.00
C ASP A 49 -10.59 -9.29 4.74
N GLN A 50 -10.14 -9.39 3.48
CA GLN A 50 -8.76 -9.10 3.13
C GLN A 50 -8.42 -7.63 3.36
N ILE A 51 -9.34 -6.73 3.02
CA ILE A 51 -9.14 -5.29 3.22
C ILE A 51 -8.99 -5.00 4.71
N LEU A 52 -9.88 -5.52 5.55
CA LEU A 52 -9.83 -5.30 6.99
C LEU A 52 -8.54 -5.85 7.60
N ASN A 53 -8.13 -7.07 7.19
CA ASN A 53 -6.90 -7.67 7.67
C ASN A 53 -5.67 -6.88 7.24
N ALA A 54 -5.64 -6.37 6.01
CA ALA A 54 -4.52 -5.59 5.49
C ALA A 54 -4.35 -4.30 6.29
N PHE A 55 -5.44 -3.59 6.58
CA PHE A 55 -5.38 -2.36 7.37
C PHE A 55 -4.97 -2.64 8.81
N ALA A 56 -5.50 -3.69 9.43
CA ALA A 56 -5.13 -4.05 10.80
C ALA A 56 -3.64 -4.38 10.90
N THR A 57 -3.12 -5.14 9.95
CA THR A 57 -1.70 -5.50 9.92
C THR A 57 -0.82 -4.29 9.67
N ALA A 58 -1.22 -3.43 8.72
CA ALA A 58 -0.44 -2.23 8.41
C ALA A 58 -0.38 -1.28 9.61
N ALA A 59 -1.49 -1.13 10.33
CA ALA A 59 -1.55 -0.25 11.49
C ALA A 59 -0.59 -0.67 12.60
N GLU A 60 -0.22 -1.95 12.66
CA GLU A 60 0.72 -2.46 13.66
C GLU A 60 2.18 -2.19 13.31
N ARG A 61 2.50 -2.01 12.01
CA ARG A 61 3.90 -1.93 11.59
C ARG A 61 4.34 -0.57 11.04
N VAL A 62 3.42 0.36 10.85
CA VAL A 62 3.76 1.71 10.38
C VAL A 62 3.04 2.79 11.20
N ASP A 63 3.49 4.02 11.03
CA ASP A 63 2.88 5.17 11.70
C ASP A 63 1.52 5.52 11.10
#